data_12aa757e3c2cc6b867a967c66162c065
#
_entry.id   12aa757e3c2cc6b867a967c66162c065
#
_cell.length_a   1.000
_cell.length_b   1.000
_cell.length_c   1.000
_cell.angle_alpha   90.00
_cell.angle_beta   90.00
_cell.angle_gamma   90.00
#
_symmetry.space_group_name_H-M   'P 1'
#
loop_
_entity.id
_entity.type
_entity.pdbx_description
1 polymer ?
#
loop_
_entity_poly.entity_id
_entity_poly.type
_entity_poly.pdbx_seq_one_letter_code
_entity_poly.pdbx_strand_id
1 'polypeptide(L)'
;MTDSDFQRARTPEAKRAREDAILAAAARLATDNGVREVTVTAIADEVGMHKSAMLRYFETREDIFLRLAAEAWQDWSAEVRDRLAALTPCETASDPERAHGALAIAGVLAQSLVARPLFCDLLAHTPLNLERNVSLDTVRAFKVRAIAEVEAIGAALGPIAPLGADQARSVVTTATSMAGALWQMAAPGTRLRAFYETDPELSHSVVDVEPRLTDILTALLTGYAVAATRHAGDGWPHDTP
;
A
#
# COMPACT_ATOMS: atom_id res chain seq x y z
N MET A 1 20.44 -30.01 29.70
CA MET A 1 19.33 -29.12 29.25
C MET A 1 18.77 -28.51 30.51
N THR A 2 19.10 -27.26 30.76
CA THR A 2 18.82 -26.58 32.02
C THR A 2 17.50 -25.86 31.93
N ASP A 3 16.77 -25.85 33.04
CA ASP A 3 15.45 -25.21 33.30
C ASP A 3 15.42 -23.71 32.83
N SER A 4 16.59 -23.08 32.67
CA SER A 4 16.77 -21.71 32.17
C SER A 4 16.41 -21.51 30.70
N ASP A 5 16.55 -22.54 29.83
CA ASP A 5 16.19 -22.44 28.41
C ASP A 5 14.67 -22.53 28.18
N PHE A 6 13.96 -23.21 29.07
CA PHE A 6 12.50 -23.33 29.06
C PHE A 6 11.79 -22.07 29.58
N GLN A 7 12.43 -21.28 30.44
CA GLN A 7 11.89 -20.02 30.96
C GLN A 7 12.04 -18.85 29.97
N ARG A 8 13.09 -18.82 29.13
CA ARG A 8 13.29 -17.77 28.12
C ARG A 8 12.21 -17.71 27.06
N ALA A 9 11.51 -18.80 26.77
CA ALA A 9 10.42 -18.86 25.79
C ALA A 9 9.06 -18.32 26.30
N ARG A 10 8.99 -17.85 27.55
CA ARG A 10 7.73 -17.43 28.20
C ARG A 10 7.62 -15.93 28.45
N THR A 11 8.64 -15.14 28.17
CA THR A 11 8.55 -13.69 28.35
C THR A 11 7.85 -13.03 27.15
N PRO A 12 7.10 -11.91 27.36
CA PRO A 12 6.50 -11.14 26.26
C PRO A 12 7.52 -10.71 25.22
N GLU A 13 8.77 -10.41 25.63
CA GLU A 13 9.85 -10.01 24.74
C GLU A 13 10.30 -11.17 23.85
N ALA A 14 10.46 -12.38 24.41
CA ALA A 14 10.79 -13.56 23.64
C ALA A 14 9.71 -13.94 22.63
N LYS A 15 8.42 -13.73 23.01
CA LYS A 15 7.29 -13.91 22.10
C LYS A 15 7.35 -12.93 20.92
N ARG A 16 7.55 -11.63 21.19
CA ARG A 16 7.68 -10.59 20.15
C ARG A 16 8.85 -10.88 19.23
N ALA A 17 10.02 -11.15 19.77
CA ALA A 17 11.21 -11.49 18.97
C ALA A 17 10.97 -12.68 18.03
N ARG A 18 10.13 -13.64 18.44
CA ARG A 18 9.75 -14.78 17.60
C ARG A 18 8.74 -14.37 16.51
N GLU A 19 7.76 -13.55 16.85
CA GLU A 19 6.82 -12.97 15.88
C GLU A 19 7.56 -12.17 14.81
N ASP A 20 8.50 -11.31 15.22
CA ASP A 20 9.33 -10.50 14.32
C ASP A 20 10.20 -11.39 13.39
N ALA A 21 10.77 -12.48 13.91
CA ALA A 21 11.54 -13.42 13.10
C ALA A 21 10.66 -14.12 12.04
N ILE A 22 9.42 -14.49 12.38
CA ILE A 22 8.46 -15.08 11.45
C ILE A 22 8.06 -14.08 10.36
N LEU A 23 7.76 -12.83 10.73
CA LEU A 23 7.42 -11.76 9.80
C LEU A 23 8.58 -11.47 8.85
N ALA A 24 9.81 -11.36 9.36
CA ALA A 24 10.99 -11.13 8.55
C ALA A 24 11.25 -12.29 7.55
N ALA A 25 11.05 -13.54 7.96
CA ALA A 25 11.18 -14.69 7.07
C ALA A 25 10.09 -14.68 5.98
N ALA A 26 8.84 -14.41 6.35
CA ALA A 26 7.73 -14.30 5.40
C ALA A 26 7.97 -13.18 4.38
N ALA A 27 8.47 -12.02 4.83
CA ALA A 27 8.79 -10.89 3.95
C ALA A 27 9.90 -11.25 2.94
N ARG A 28 10.99 -11.88 3.38
CA ARG A 28 12.07 -12.33 2.48
C ARG A 28 11.54 -13.32 1.44
N LEU A 29 10.85 -14.37 1.88
CA LEU A 29 10.30 -15.39 0.98
C LEU A 29 9.31 -14.79 -0.03
N ALA A 30 8.48 -13.83 0.40
CA ALA A 30 7.53 -13.17 -0.49
C ALA A 30 8.20 -12.19 -1.45
N THR A 31 9.29 -11.56 -1.06
CA THR A 31 10.09 -10.71 -1.97
C THR A 31 10.70 -11.54 -3.10
N ASP A 32 11.17 -12.75 -2.80
CA ASP A 32 11.82 -13.62 -3.78
C ASP A 32 10.83 -14.39 -4.68
N ASN A 33 9.65 -14.77 -4.14
CA ASN A 33 8.74 -15.70 -4.82
C ASN A 33 7.33 -15.13 -5.07
N GLY A 34 7.01 -13.96 -4.51
CA GLY A 34 5.66 -13.41 -4.46
C GLY A 34 4.84 -13.93 -3.29
N VAL A 35 3.93 -13.07 -2.80
CA VAL A 35 3.06 -13.37 -1.64
C VAL A 35 2.28 -14.66 -1.85
N ARG A 36 1.78 -14.91 -3.05
CA ARG A 36 0.95 -16.06 -3.38
C ARG A 36 1.63 -17.42 -3.15
N GLU A 37 2.92 -17.50 -3.48
CA GLU A 37 3.65 -18.79 -3.51
C GLU A 37 4.21 -19.20 -2.14
N VAL A 38 4.28 -18.27 -1.18
CA VAL A 38 4.84 -18.57 0.14
C VAL A 38 3.86 -19.37 1.00
N THR A 39 4.31 -20.48 1.56
CA THR A 39 3.50 -21.34 2.44
C THR A 39 3.91 -21.20 3.91
N VAL A 40 3.00 -21.58 4.83
CA VAL A 40 3.33 -21.66 6.27
C VAL A 40 4.50 -22.59 6.53
N THR A 41 4.61 -23.68 5.76
CA THR A 41 5.70 -24.64 5.89
C THR A 41 7.03 -24.02 5.51
N ALA A 42 7.09 -23.30 4.37
CA ALA A 42 8.31 -22.61 3.95
C ALA A 42 8.77 -21.54 4.99
N ILE A 43 7.83 -20.79 5.57
CA ILE A 43 8.15 -19.82 6.63
C ILE A 43 8.67 -20.55 7.88
N ALA A 44 8.04 -21.66 8.26
CA ALA A 44 8.44 -22.45 9.43
C ALA A 44 9.85 -23.02 9.28
N ASP A 45 10.16 -23.58 8.12
CA ASP A 45 11.47 -24.13 7.78
C ASP A 45 12.54 -23.04 7.82
N GLU A 46 12.26 -21.84 7.28
CA GLU A 46 13.16 -20.68 7.26
C GLU A 46 13.55 -20.20 8.68
N VAL A 47 12.61 -20.27 9.65
CA VAL A 47 12.87 -19.87 11.04
C VAL A 47 13.25 -21.04 11.95
N GLY A 48 13.45 -22.23 11.41
CA GLY A 48 13.83 -23.43 12.17
C GLY A 48 12.73 -23.86 13.17
N MET A 49 11.46 -23.71 12.80
CA MET A 49 10.30 -24.07 13.63
C MET A 49 9.46 -25.16 13.01
N HIS A 50 8.80 -25.95 13.85
CA HIS A 50 7.74 -26.83 13.36
C HIS A 50 6.47 -26.01 13.06
N LYS A 51 5.75 -26.34 11.96
CA LYS A 51 4.52 -25.66 11.55
C LYS A 51 3.51 -25.49 12.70
N SER A 52 3.31 -26.53 13.53
CA SER A 52 2.38 -26.46 14.68
C SER A 52 2.81 -25.48 15.77
N ALA A 53 4.11 -25.19 15.88
CA ALA A 53 4.61 -24.20 16.83
C ALA A 53 4.37 -22.77 16.30
N MET A 54 4.45 -22.57 15.00
CA MET A 54 4.15 -21.28 14.36
C MET A 54 2.69 -20.86 14.55
N LEU A 55 1.74 -21.80 14.45
CA LEU A 55 0.31 -21.55 14.64
C LEU A 55 -0.08 -21.12 16.06
N ARG A 56 0.87 -21.04 17.00
CA ARG A 56 0.68 -20.39 18.31
C ARG A 56 0.89 -18.88 18.28
N TYR A 57 1.50 -18.37 17.21
CA TYR A 57 1.82 -16.96 17.04
C TYR A 57 0.88 -16.28 16.04
N PHE A 58 0.48 -17.00 15.00
CA PHE A 58 -0.38 -16.52 13.93
C PHE A 58 -1.47 -17.55 13.62
N GLU A 59 -2.71 -17.09 13.48
CA GLU A 59 -3.86 -17.98 13.21
C GLU A 59 -3.69 -18.74 11.89
N THR A 60 -3.28 -18.03 10.85
CA THR A 60 -3.13 -18.54 9.49
C THR A 60 -1.91 -17.92 8.82
N ARG A 61 -1.60 -18.38 7.62
CA ARG A 61 -0.65 -17.72 6.71
C ARG A 61 -1.07 -16.29 6.39
N GLU A 62 -2.34 -16.12 6.16
CA GLU A 62 -2.95 -14.83 5.81
C GLU A 62 -2.82 -13.81 6.94
N ASP A 63 -2.91 -14.24 8.19
CA ASP A 63 -2.65 -13.39 9.37
C ASP A 63 -1.21 -12.84 9.36
N ILE A 64 -0.22 -13.66 9.02
CA ILE A 64 1.18 -13.21 8.86
C ILE A 64 1.27 -12.10 7.80
N PHE A 65 0.66 -12.30 6.64
CA PHE A 65 0.71 -11.33 5.55
C PHE A 65 -0.14 -10.07 5.80
N LEU A 66 -1.25 -10.16 6.51
CA LEU A 66 -2.00 -8.98 6.95
C LEU A 66 -1.21 -8.15 7.96
N ARG A 67 -0.43 -8.80 8.83
CA ARG A 67 0.46 -8.08 9.74
C ARG A 67 1.55 -7.34 8.97
N LEU A 68 2.20 -8.00 8.01
CA LEU A 68 3.18 -7.37 7.11
C LEU A 68 2.55 -6.21 6.31
N ALA A 69 1.33 -6.38 5.82
CA ALA A 69 0.62 -5.31 5.13
C ALA A 69 0.36 -4.10 6.03
N ALA A 70 -0.01 -4.33 7.31
CA ALA A 70 -0.23 -3.25 8.27
C ALA A 70 1.07 -2.48 8.59
N GLU A 71 2.19 -3.17 8.73
CA GLU A 71 3.52 -2.56 8.92
C GLU A 71 3.94 -1.77 7.67
N ALA A 72 3.78 -2.35 6.48
CA ALA A 72 4.08 -1.68 5.22
C ALA A 72 3.24 -0.42 4.99
N TRP A 73 1.97 -0.41 5.41
CA TRP A 73 1.12 0.79 5.40
C TRP A 73 1.71 1.91 6.27
N GLN A 74 2.16 1.59 7.49
CA GLN A 74 2.74 2.58 8.42
C GLN A 74 4.04 3.17 7.86
N ASP A 75 4.94 2.31 7.36
CA ASP A 75 6.24 2.72 6.82
C ASP A 75 6.04 3.58 5.55
N TRP A 76 5.14 3.16 4.65
CA TRP A 76 4.83 3.92 3.45
C TRP A 76 4.18 5.27 3.77
N SER A 77 3.20 5.29 4.66
CA SER A 77 2.51 6.50 5.08
C SER A 77 3.47 7.53 5.68
N ALA A 78 4.39 7.10 6.52
CA ALA A 78 5.39 7.98 7.11
C ALA A 78 6.25 8.66 6.02
N GLU A 79 6.85 7.87 5.11
CA GLU A 79 7.66 8.42 4.02
C GLU A 79 6.87 9.35 3.09
N VAL A 80 5.65 8.94 2.70
CA VAL A 80 4.82 9.75 1.81
C VAL A 80 4.51 11.10 2.44
N ARG A 81 4.13 11.14 3.71
CA ARG A 81 3.84 12.39 4.42
C ARG A 81 5.06 13.30 4.47
N ASP A 82 6.24 12.75 4.74
CA ASP A 82 7.49 13.52 4.74
C ASP A 82 7.80 14.09 3.34
N ARG A 83 7.61 13.30 2.29
CA ARG A 83 7.82 13.76 0.90
C ARG A 83 6.77 14.78 0.45
N LEU A 84 5.51 14.62 0.84
CA LEU A 84 4.44 15.59 0.54
C LEU A 84 4.68 16.92 1.28
N ALA A 85 5.16 16.88 2.51
CA ALA A 85 5.49 18.10 3.28
C ALA A 85 6.62 18.95 2.65
N ALA A 86 7.45 18.35 1.79
CA ALA A 86 8.48 19.05 1.04
C ALA A 86 7.95 19.74 -0.24
N LEU A 87 6.70 19.49 -0.65
CA LEU A 87 6.08 20.15 -1.80
C LEU A 87 5.57 21.55 -1.43
N THR A 88 5.55 22.45 -2.41
CA THR A 88 5.07 23.83 -2.22
C THR A 88 3.54 23.85 -2.12
N PRO A 89 2.95 24.56 -1.13
CA PRO A 89 1.50 24.76 -1.02
C PRO A 89 0.90 25.47 -2.24
N CYS A 90 -0.34 25.10 -2.59
CA CYS A 90 -1.02 25.53 -3.82
C CYS A 90 -2.07 26.65 -3.58
N GLU A 91 -1.99 27.43 -2.48
CA GLU A 91 -3.07 28.36 -2.06
C GLU A 91 -3.42 29.46 -3.07
N THR A 92 -2.48 29.88 -3.93
CA THR A 92 -2.68 30.96 -4.92
C THR A 92 -2.25 30.58 -6.34
N ALA A 93 -2.15 29.30 -6.63
CA ALA A 93 -1.56 28.82 -7.86
C ALA A 93 -2.43 29.10 -9.10
N SER A 94 -1.79 29.52 -10.17
CA SER A 94 -2.36 29.55 -11.53
C SER A 94 -2.68 28.14 -12.03
N ASP A 95 -3.45 28.00 -13.12
CA ASP A 95 -3.77 26.69 -13.69
C ASP A 95 -2.53 25.86 -14.09
N PRO A 96 -1.47 26.44 -14.65
CA PRO A 96 -0.24 25.68 -14.91
C PRO A 96 0.45 25.20 -13.63
N GLU A 97 0.44 26.00 -12.57
CA GLU A 97 1.06 25.63 -11.28
C GLU A 97 0.25 24.52 -10.59
N ARG A 98 -1.08 24.55 -10.67
CA ARG A 98 -1.95 23.46 -10.20
C ARG A 98 -1.71 22.16 -10.94
N ALA A 99 -1.54 22.21 -12.25
CA ALA A 99 -1.20 21.02 -13.05
C ALA A 99 0.18 20.46 -12.67
N HIS A 100 1.17 21.35 -12.45
CA HIS A 100 2.49 20.94 -11.97
C HIS A 100 2.44 20.33 -10.57
N GLY A 101 1.65 20.91 -9.65
CA GLY A 101 1.40 20.38 -8.32
C GLY A 101 0.75 18.99 -8.35
N ALA A 102 -0.25 18.79 -9.21
CA ALA A 102 -0.91 17.49 -9.40
C ALA A 102 0.08 16.41 -9.87
N LEU A 103 0.94 16.75 -10.82
CA LEU A 103 2.00 15.86 -11.31
C LEU A 103 3.02 15.54 -10.22
N ALA A 104 3.43 16.52 -9.42
CA ALA A 104 4.37 16.33 -8.33
C ALA A 104 3.80 15.39 -7.24
N ILE A 105 2.55 15.60 -6.83
CA ILE A 105 1.85 14.72 -5.87
C ILE A 105 1.72 13.31 -6.43
N ALA A 106 1.27 13.17 -7.68
CA ALA A 106 1.16 11.89 -8.36
C ALA A 106 2.51 11.16 -8.42
N GLY A 107 3.58 11.87 -8.74
CA GLY A 107 4.95 11.35 -8.74
C GLY A 107 5.40 10.85 -7.37
N VAL A 108 5.15 11.60 -6.29
CA VAL A 108 5.46 11.16 -4.92
C VAL A 108 4.76 9.85 -4.59
N LEU A 109 3.45 9.75 -4.86
CA LEU A 109 2.67 8.55 -4.57
C LEU A 109 3.13 7.35 -5.42
N ALA A 110 3.29 7.54 -6.73
CA ALA A 110 3.68 6.46 -7.65
C ALA A 110 5.08 5.92 -7.36
N GLN A 111 6.08 6.80 -7.25
CA GLN A 111 7.46 6.42 -6.98
C GLN A 111 7.63 5.71 -5.64
N SER A 112 6.98 6.23 -4.59
CA SER A 112 7.06 5.63 -3.26
C SER A 112 6.42 4.24 -3.19
N LEU A 113 5.34 3.98 -3.96
CA LEU A 113 4.72 2.67 -4.07
C LEU A 113 5.59 1.70 -4.86
N VAL A 114 6.08 2.10 -6.05
CA VAL A 114 6.90 1.24 -6.91
C VAL A 114 8.25 0.87 -6.27
N ALA A 115 8.79 1.76 -5.42
CA ALA A 115 9.97 1.46 -4.62
C ALA A 115 9.73 0.36 -3.55
N ARG A 116 8.48 -0.13 -3.39
CA ARG A 116 8.07 -1.13 -2.41
C ARG A 116 7.37 -2.33 -3.05
N PRO A 117 8.10 -3.18 -3.79
CA PRO A 117 7.55 -4.33 -4.50
C PRO A 117 6.65 -5.22 -3.65
N LEU A 118 7.13 -5.61 -2.46
CA LEU A 118 6.37 -6.44 -1.53
C LEU A 118 5.07 -5.76 -1.09
N PHE A 119 5.08 -4.44 -0.87
CA PHE A 119 3.86 -3.72 -0.50
C PHE A 119 2.84 -3.71 -1.63
N CYS A 120 3.27 -3.47 -2.88
CA CYS A 120 2.39 -3.57 -4.06
C CYS A 120 1.76 -4.96 -4.19
N ASP A 121 2.53 -6.01 -3.96
CA ASP A 121 2.04 -7.40 -3.99
C ASP A 121 1.04 -7.67 -2.85
N LEU A 122 1.33 -7.21 -1.63
CA LEU A 122 0.41 -7.29 -0.49
C LEU A 122 -0.90 -6.53 -0.74
N LEU A 123 -0.85 -5.33 -1.32
CA LEU A 123 -2.03 -4.53 -1.67
C LEU A 123 -2.95 -5.28 -2.65
N ALA A 124 -2.38 -5.98 -3.64
CA ALA A 124 -3.15 -6.79 -4.57
C ALA A 124 -3.83 -7.97 -3.89
N HIS A 125 -3.13 -8.65 -2.99
CA HIS A 125 -3.62 -9.87 -2.35
C HIS A 125 -4.55 -9.62 -1.16
N THR A 126 -4.49 -8.45 -0.52
CA THR A 126 -5.29 -8.12 0.65
C THR A 126 -6.79 -8.34 0.43
N PRO A 127 -7.46 -7.71 -0.57
CA PRO A 127 -8.90 -7.88 -0.78
C PRO A 127 -9.27 -9.23 -1.41
N LEU A 128 -8.32 -9.89 -2.08
CA LEU A 128 -8.61 -11.12 -2.82
C LEU A 128 -8.68 -12.35 -1.90
N ASN A 129 -7.72 -12.48 -1.01
CA ASN A 129 -7.60 -13.69 -0.18
C ASN A 129 -7.14 -13.45 1.25
N LEU A 130 -6.29 -12.45 1.55
CA LEU A 130 -5.73 -12.30 2.89
C LEU A 130 -6.82 -12.01 3.93
N GLU A 131 -7.77 -11.14 3.63
CA GLU A 131 -8.87 -10.80 4.54
C GLU A 131 -9.95 -11.89 4.65
N ARG A 132 -9.98 -12.86 3.73
CA ARG A 132 -11.04 -13.87 3.66
C ARG A 132 -10.76 -15.12 4.48
N ASN A 133 -9.50 -15.34 4.85
CA ASN A 133 -9.02 -16.57 5.48
C ASN A 133 -8.47 -16.32 6.91
N VAL A 134 -8.96 -15.29 7.57
CA VAL A 134 -8.61 -14.93 8.96
C VAL A 134 -9.86 -14.60 9.77
N SER A 135 -9.73 -14.49 11.08
CA SER A 135 -10.83 -14.06 11.94
C SER A 135 -11.29 -12.62 11.65
N LEU A 136 -12.56 -12.31 11.92
CA LEU A 136 -13.08 -10.95 11.75
C LEU A 136 -12.36 -9.94 12.67
N ASP A 137 -11.87 -10.38 13.82
CA ASP A 137 -11.08 -9.53 14.73
C ASP A 137 -9.73 -9.15 14.07
N THR A 138 -9.07 -10.10 13.42
CA THR A 138 -7.84 -9.85 12.64
C THR A 138 -8.11 -8.89 11.46
N VAL A 139 -9.18 -9.11 10.70
CA VAL A 139 -9.61 -8.18 9.63
C VAL A 139 -9.85 -6.79 10.19
N ARG A 140 -10.60 -6.67 11.28
CA ARG A 140 -10.89 -5.39 11.92
C ARG A 140 -9.61 -4.67 12.37
N ALA A 141 -8.71 -5.40 13.02
CA ALA A 141 -7.45 -4.83 13.49
C ALA A 141 -6.60 -4.29 12.34
N PHE A 142 -6.51 -5.02 11.23
CA PHE A 142 -5.85 -4.56 10.00
C PHE A 142 -6.54 -3.33 9.41
N LYS A 143 -7.86 -3.39 9.19
CA LYS A 143 -8.63 -2.29 8.56
C LYS A 143 -8.52 -0.98 9.33
N VAL A 144 -8.63 -1.03 10.65
CA VAL A 144 -8.51 0.18 11.50
C VAL A 144 -7.15 0.85 11.31
N ARG A 145 -6.06 0.08 11.23
CA ARG A 145 -4.72 0.61 10.97
C ARG A 145 -4.61 1.18 9.57
N ALA A 146 -4.99 0.42 8.54
CA ALA A 146 -4.90 0.86 7.15
C ALA A 146 -5.73 2.15 6.91
N ILE A 147 -6.95 2.24 7.46
CA ILE A 147 -7.79 3.44 7.36
C ILE A 147 -7.12 4.63 8.04
N ALA A 148 -6.50 4.44 9.22
CA ALA A 148 -5.79 5.52 9.91
C ALA A 148 -4.64 6.07 9.06
N GLU A 149 -3.90 5.22 8.34
CA GLU A 149 -2.83 5.67 7.45
C GLU A 149 -3.36 6.38 6.19
N VAL A 150 -4.48 5.91 5.62
CA VAL A 150 -5.18 6.62 4.53
C VAL A 150 -5.59 8.02 4.96
N GLU A 151 -6.17 8.16 6.17
CA GLU A 151 -6.57 9.47 6.72
C GLU A 151 -5.35 10.37 6.99
N ALA A 152 -4.25 9.82 7.50
CA ALA A 152 -3.03 10.57 7.76
C ALA A 152 -2.40 11.14 6.47
N ILE A 153 -2.35 10.34 5.41
CA ILE A 153 -1.87 10.81 4.09
C ILE A 153 -2.88 11.82 3.50
N GLY A 154 -4.18 11.53 3.61
CA GLY A 154 -5.23 12.45 3.15
C GLY A 154 -5.13 13.83 3.81
N ALA A 155 -4.86 13.89 5.11
CA ALA A 155 -4.63 15.13 5.83
C ALA A 155 -3.37 15.87 5.32
N ALA A 156 -2.31 15.15 4.95
CA ALA A 156 -1.09 15.77 4.40
C ALA A 156 -1.29 16.33 2.98
N LEU A 157 -2.27 15.85 2.23
CA LEU A 157 -2.62 16.39 0.91
C LEU A 157 -3.36 17.74 1.01
N GLY A 158 -4.12 18.00 2.08
CA GLY A 158 -4.94 19.19 2.23
C GLY A 158 -4.21 20.52 2.00
N PRO A 159 -3.01 20.76 2.58
CA PRO A 159 -2.26 22.00 2.38
C PRO A 159 -1.69 22.20 0.97
N ILE A 160 -1.52 21.15 0.20
CA ILE A 160 -0.81 21.17 -1.09
C ILE A 160 -1.71 20.95 -2.30
N ALA A 161 -2.98 20.57 -2.08
CA ALA A 161 -3.96 20.37 -3.13
C ALA A 161 -5.34 20.84 -2.69
N PRO A 162 -6.17 21.43 -3.59
CA PRO A 162 -7.53 21.89 -3.28
C PRO A 162 -8.51 20.70 -3.22
N LEU A 163 -8.30 19.79 -2.28
CA LEU A 163 -9.07 18.55 -2.11
C LEU A 163 -9.90 18.59 -0.83
N GLY A 164 -11.17 18.22 -0.94
CA GLY A 164 -11.95 17.85 0.24
C GLY A 164 -11.48 16.52 0.84
N ALA A 165 -11.82 16.26 2.11
CA ALA A 165 -11.37 15.07 2.83
C ALA A 165 -11.71 13.75 2.08
N ASP A 166 -12.91 13.64 1.49
CA ASP A 166 -13.31 12.45 0.72
C ASP A 166 -12.51 12.31 -0.59
N GLN A 167 -12.18 13.41 -1.24
CA GLN A 167 -11.35 13.41 -2.44
C GLN A 167 -9.91 13.00 -2.12
N ALA A 168 -9.34 13.53 -1.03
CA ALA A 168 -8.01 13.14 -0.56
C ALA A 168 -7.96 11.64 -0.23
N ARG A 169 -8.95 11.12 0.48
CA ARG A 169 -9.11 9.69 0.74
C ARG A 169 -9.19 8.89 -0.57
N SER A 170 -9.97 9.36 -1.55
CA SER A 170 -10.13 8.72 -2.85
C SER A 170 -8.82 8.68 -3.63
N VAL A 171 -7.99 9.73 -3.58
CA VAL A 171 -6.66 9.74 -4.20
C VAL A 171 -5.78 8.64 -3.60
N VAL A 172 -5.69 8.55 -2.27
CA VAL A 172 -4.85 7.57 -1.58
C VAL A 172 -5.32 6.14 -1.86
N THR A 173 -6.63 5.89 -1.76
CA THR A 173 -7.20 4.56 -2.02
C THR A 173 -7.09 4.15 -3.49
N THR A 174 -7.24 5.10 -4.42
CA THR A 174 -6.99 4.83 -5.86
C THR A 174 -5.52 4.52 -6.10
N ALA A 175 -4.58 5.29 -5.53
CA ALA A 175 -3.16 5.07 -5.67
C ALA A 175 -2.76 3.65 -5.24
N THR A 176 -3.19 3.23 -4.05
CA THR A 176 -2.85 1.91 -3.49
C THR A 176 -3.54 0.76 -4.21
N SER A 177 -4.82 0.92 -4.58
CA SER A 177 -5.56 -0.11 -5.34
C SER A 177 -4.96 -0.30 -6.73
N MET A 178 -4.66 0.81 -7.43
CA MET A 178 -4.07 0.75 -8.77
C MET A 178 -2.63 0.26 -8.73
N ALA A 179 -1.83 0.62 -7.72
CA ALA A 179 -0.48 0.08 -7.56
C ALA A 179 -0.49 -1.45 -7.46
N GLY A 180 -1.35 -2.02 -6.62
CA GLY A 180 -1.51 -3.47 -6.51
C GLY A 180 -1.96 -4.12 -7.83
N ALA A 181 -2.98 -3.56 -8.49
CA ALA A 181 -3.49 -4.08 -9.75
C ALA A 181 -2.45 -4.01 -10.88
N LEU A 182 -1.81 -2.85 -11.06
CA LEU A 182 -0.77 -2.66 -12.08
C LEU A 182 0.46 -3.53 -11.82
N TRP A 183 0.83 -3.73 -10.54
CA TRP A 183 1.91 -4.62 -10.16
C TRP A 183 1.66 -6.05 -10.63
N GLN A 184 0.45 -6.58 -10.43
CA GLN A 184 0.08 -7.91 -10.92
C GLN A 184 0.06 -7.98 -12.46
N MET A 185 -0.41 -6.95 -13.13
CA MET A 185 -0.41 -6.87 -14.60
C MET A 185 1.01 -6.77 -15.17
N ALA A 186 1.89 -6.01 -14.51
CA ALA A 186 3.29 -5.88 -14.91
C ALA A 186 4.06 -7.19 -14.74
N ALA A 187 3.62 -8.04 -13.78
CA ALA A 187 4.21 -9.32 -13.45
C ALA A 187 5.76 -9.32 -13.43
N PRO A 188 6.41 -8.35 -12.72
CA PRO A 188 7.85 -8.15 -12.79
C PRO A 188 8.60 -9.42 -12.36
N GLY A 189 9.67 -9.76 -13.08
CA GLY A 189 10.49 -10.93 -12.80
C GLY A 189 9.86 -12.29 -13.13
N THR A 190 8.64 -12.33 -13.69
CA THR A 190 7.95 -13.58 -14.03
C THR A 190 8.20 -14.03 -15.48
N ARG A 191 7.97 -15.33 -15.76
CA ARG A 191 7.96 -15.85 -17.12
C ARG A 191 6.89 -15.19 -18.02
N LEU A 192 5.81 -14.70 -17.41
CA LEU A 192 4.74 -14.02 -18.13
C LEU A 192 5.23 -12.66 -18.66
N ARG A 193 5.96 -11.90 -17.86
CA ARG A 193 6.57 -10.65 -18.29
C ARG A 193 7.55 -10.88 -19.45
N ALA A 194 8.45 -11.86 -19.31
CA ALA A 194 9.39 -12.23 -20.35
C ALA A 194 8.68 -12.62 -21.66
N PHE A 195 7.56 -13.33 -21.58
CA PHE A 195 6.74 -13.69 -22.73
C PHE A 195 6.17 -12.45 -23.43
N TYR A 196 5.58 -11.50 -22.68
CA TYR A 196 5.05 -10.27 -23.25
C TYR A 196 6.13 -9.41 -23.91
N GLU A 197 7.34 -9.40 -23.37
CA GLU A 197 8.49 -8.64 -23.94
C GLU A 197 9.05 -9.24 -25.23
N THR A 198 8.89 -10.54 -25.41
CA THR A 198 9.43 -11.27 -26.57
C THR A 198 8.43 -11.48 -27.71
N ASP A 199 7.14 -11.31 -27.45
CA ASP A 199 6.09 -11.49 -28.46
C ASP A 199 5.64 -10.12 -29.00
N PRO A 200 5.87 -9.81 -30.30
CA PRO A 200 5.50 -8.52 -30.89
C PRO A 200 4.00 -8.18 -30.81
N GLU A 201 3.13 -9.17 -30.82
CA GLU A 201 1.68 -8.98 -30.74
C GLU A 201 1.24 -8.61 -29.31
N LEU A 202 2.04 -8.99 -28.28
CA LEU A 202 1.75 -8.78 -26.88
C LEU A 202 2.57 -7.62 -26.25
N SER A 203 3.47 -7.01 -26.98
CA SER A 203 4.35 -5.94 -26.47
C SER A 203 3.59 -4.76 -25.84
N HIS A 204 2.36 -4.47 -26.32
CA HIS A 204 1.48 -3.45 -25.76
C HIS A 204 0.93 -3.83 -24.37
N SER A 205 1.01 -5.10 -23.96
CA SER A 205 0.61 -5.57 -22.64
C SER A 205 1.69 -5.39 -21.58
N VAL A 206 2.89 -4.97 -22.00
CA VAL A 206 3.98 -4.63 -21.07
C VAL A 206 3.61 -3.34 -20.33
N VAL A 207 3.40 -3.45 -19.01
CA VAL A 207 3.02 -2.33 -18.16
C VAL A 207 4.23 -1.82 -17.39
N ASP A 208 4.54 -0.54 -17.52
CA ASP A 208 5.45 0.17 -16.63
C ASP A 208 4.64 0.87 -15.54
N VAL A 209 4.75 0.37 -14.31
CA VAL A 209 3.84 0.72 -13.21
C VAL A 209 3.95 2.19 -12.85
N GLU A 210 5.16 2.73 -12.69
CA GLU A 210 5.36 4.10 -12.22
C GLU A 210 4.77 5.15 -13.17
N PRO A 211 5.12 5.21 -14.47
CA PRO A 211 4.54 6.20 -15.38
C PRO A 211 3.02 6.03 -15.52
N ARG A 212 2.54 4.78 -15.59
CA ARG A 212 1.11 4.52 -15.73
C ARG A 212 0.32 4.97 -14.50
N LEU A 213 0.83 4.71 -13.31
CA LEU A 213 0.22 5.14 -12.05
C LEU A 213 0.27 6.67 -11.92
N THR A 214 1.39 7.29 -12.28
CA THR A 214 1.54 8.75 -12.29
C THR A 214 0.52 9.42 -13.20
N ASP A 215 0.32 8.92 -14.42
CA ASP A 215 -0.68 9.44 -15.35
C ASP A 215 -2.11 9.37 -14.79
N ILE A 216 -2.50 8.21 -14.22
CA ILE A 216 -3.82 8.00 -13.64
C ILE A 216 -4.06 8.98 -12.48
N LEU A 217 -3.09 9.10 -11.57
CA LEU A 217 -3.22 9.96 -10.41
C LEU A 217 -3.20 11.44 -10.79
N THR A 218 -2.40 11.84 -11.78
CA THR A 218 -2.38 13.22 -12.29
C THR A 218 -3.74 13.58 -12.89
N ALA A 219 -4.33 12.69 -13.69
CA ALA A 219 -5.66 12.90 -14.26
C ALA A 219 -6.74 13.02 -13.16
N LEU A 220 -6.69 12.18 -12.13
CA LEU A 220 -7.61 12.20 -10.99
C LEU A 220 -7.51 13.51 -10.19
N LEU A 221 -6.29 13.92 -9.83
CA LEU A 221 -6.03 15.17 -9.09
C LEU A 221 -6.47 16.39 -9.88
N THR A 222 -6.16 16.44 -11.17
CA THR A 222 -6.58 17.53 -12.07
C THR A 222 -8.10 17.59 -12.19
N GLY A 223 -8.76 16.44 -12.31
CA GLY A 223 -10.23 16.37 -12.37
C GLY A 223 -10.88 16.92 -11.10
N TYR A 224 -10.35 16.60 -9.91
CA TYR A 224 -10.84 17.15 -8.65
C TYR A 224 -10.60 18.67 -8.55
N ALA A 225 -9.45 19.17 -8.96
CA ALA A 225 -9.17 20.60 -8.96
C ALA A 225 -10.15 21.40 -9.84
N VAL A 226 -10.46 20.89 -11.04
CA VAL A 226 -11.48 21.49 -11.94
C VAL A 226 -12.88 21.45 -11.35
N ALA A 227 -13.26 20.37 -10.68
CA ALA A 227 -14.56 20.25 -10.04
C ALA A 227 -14.70 21.26 -8.87
N ALA A 228 -13.66 21.48 -8.09
CA ALA A 228 -13.66 22.44 -6.99
C ALA A 228 -13.87 23.89 -7.48
N THR A 229 -13.23 24.28 -8.60
CA THR A 229 -13.39 25.63 -9.17
C THR A 229 -14.82 25.88 -9.70
N ARG A 230 -15.48 24.88 -10.26
CA ARG A 230 -16.88 25.00 -10.74
C ARG A 230 -17.85 25.25 -9.59
N HIS A 231 -17.73 24.51 -8.48
CA HIS A 231 -18.59 24.69 -7.31
C HIS A 231 -18.37 26.05 -6.61
N ALA A 232 -17.17 26.63 -6.67
CA ALA A 232 -16.90 27.95 -6.16
C ALA A 232 -17.47 29.10 -7.05
N GLY A 233 -17.65 28.83 -8.36
CA GLY A 233 -18.21 29.78 -9.33
C GLY A 233 -19.75 29.81 -9.39
N ASP A 234 -20.42 28.73 -8.99
CA ASP A 234 -21.90 28.58 -9.01
C ASP A 234 -22.57 29.10 -7.73
N GLY A 235 -22.00 30.12 -7.07
CA GLY A 235 -22.63 30.84 -5.98
C GLY A 235 -23.93 31.48 -6.48
N TRP A 236 -25.04 30.73 -6.39
CA TRP A 236 -26.39 31.22 -6.67
C TRP A 236 -26.69 32.41 -5.78
N PRO A 237 -27.11 33.59 -6.32
CA PRO A 237 -27.57 34.67 -5.51
C PRO A 237 -28.83 34.20 -4.78
N HIS A 238 -28.78 34.12 -3.46
CA HIS A 238 -29.98 34.05 -2.63
C HIS A 238 -30.72 35.36 -2.80
N ASP A 239 -31.68 35.39 -3.71
CA ASP A 239 -32.76 36.38 -3.68
C ASP A 239 -33.54 36.17 -2.37
N THR A 240 -33.34 37.13 -1.46
CA THR A 240 -34.16 37.26 -0.27
C THR A 240 -35.41 38.03 -0.67
N PRO A 241 -36.65 37.59 -0.28
CA PRO A 241 -37.89 38.28 -0.51
C PRO A 241 -38.03 39.53 0.37
#